data_954bf25d13a067c11c17f3e8203bf580
#
_entry.id   954bf25d13a067c11c17f3e8203bf580
#
_cell.length_a   1.000
_cell.length_b   1.000
_cell.length_c   1.000
_cell.angle_alpha   90.00
_cell.angle_beta   90.00
_cell.angle_gamma   90.00
#
_symmetry.space_group_name_H-M   'P 1'
#
loop_
_entity.id
_entity.type
_entity.pdbx_description
1 polymer ?
#
loop_
_entity_poly.entity_id
_entity_poly.type
_entity_poly.pdbx_seq_one_letter_code
_entity_poly.pdbx_strand_id
1 'polypeptide(L)'
;MKELIFVRSGRLDWRKRPEPVLAEHSDAIVRPFLAGRCDGDTLPIHQPVSRALQAGMALGLVDPVVGAICGKVPFRGPFAIGHECVAEVVAVGPGVRQVRIGQTVVVPWAISCGACPQCRRGLTSKCATMATTMSDGTLAAYGFGPSSGPWGGMITDRIRVPHADHMLVPVPDDIPPLRVAAASDNLADAWRAVVAPLTERDGGSVLVLGGGAKSIGLYAAGLAAAHGAAAVHYLDSDPERRAIAESLGATVIQTVRRDYDIVVEATSRAPGLRRAITSLAPGGICTAVGYYLSTGTRVPLMRMYATDATLRIGVSHARAALPALLDFLQRTAFPAERVTTLLADWDDAPAAYTARTTKLVLQRPRLT
;
A
#
# COMPACT_ATOMS: atom_id res chain seq x y z
N MET A 1 20.53 -16.70 2.57
CA MET A 1 19.26 -16.50 1.85
C MET A 1 19.36 -15.47 0.74
N LYS A 2 18.38 -15.41 -0.20
CA LYS A 2 18.30 -14.40 -1.26
C LYS A 2 17.32 -13.28 -0.86
N GLU A 3 17.57 -12.06 -1.35
CA GLU A 3 16.73 -10.89 -1.19
C GLU A 3 16.75 -10.07 -2.49
N LEU A 4 15.59 -9.61 -2.97
CA LEU A 4 15.49 -8.75 -4.13
C LEU A 4 15.93 -7.33 -3.78
N ILE A 5 16.84 -6.76 -4.57
CA ILE A 5 17.29 -5.39 -4.43
C ILE A 5 17.02 -4.58 -5.69
N PHE A 6 16.60 -3.34 -5.49
CA PHE A 6 16.66 -2.31 -6.50
C PHE A 6 18.10 -1.82 -6.64
N VAL A 7 18.67 -1.92 -7.82
CA VAL A 7 20.02 -1.44 -8.11
C VAL A 7 19.98 -0.03 -8.71
N ARG A 8 19.15 0.13 -9.74
CA ARG A 8 18.85 1.39 -10.44
C ARG A 8 17.60 1.24 -11.30
N SER A 9 17.10 2.33 -11.85
CA SER A 9 15.97 2.29 -12.79
C SER A 9 16.22 1.24 -13.89
N GLY A 10 15.22 0.39 -14.09
CA GLY A 10 15.23 -0.72 -15.04
C GLY A 10 16.08 -1.94 -14.61
N ARG A 11 16.69 -1.93 -13.42
CA ARG A 11 17.50 -3.05 -12.97
C ARG A 11 17.29 -3.39 -11.50
N LEU A 12 16.85 -4.62 -11.26
CA LEU A 12 16.81 -5.28 -9.96
C LEU A 12 17.68 -6.56 -10.03
N ASP A 13 18.24 -6.97 -8.91
CA ASP A 13 19.06 -8.16 -8.80
C ASP A 13 18.79 -8.91 -7.50
N TRP A 14 19.08 -10.21 -7.48
CA TRP A 14 19.12 -10.97 -6.22
C TRP A 14 20.43 -10.72 -5.48
N ARG A 15 20.33 -10.44 -4.18
CA ARG A 15 21.49 -10.32 -3.27
C ARG A 15 21.46 -11.42 -2.24
N LYS A 16 22.62 -11.97 -1.93
CA LYS A 16 22.78 -12.84 -0.76
C LYS A 16 22.80 -12.00 0.52
N ARG A 17 22.14 -12.48 1.56
CA ARG A 17 22.21 -11.92 2.93
C ARG A 17 22.16 -13.06 3.96
N PRO A 18 22.59 -12.82 5.22
CA PRO A 18 22.46 -13.80 6.30
C PRO A 18 21.01 -14.19 6.52
N GLU A 19 20.77 -15.40 7.02
CA GLU A 19 19.44 -15.82 7.50
C GLU A 19 19.06 -14.95 8.72
N PRO A 20 17.78 -14.55 8.83
CA PRO A 20 17.33 -13.85 10.02
C PRO A 20 17.26 -14.81 11.21
N VAL A 21 17.54 -14.29 12.39
CA VAL A 21 17.41 -15.00 13.66
C VAL A 21 16.34 -14.32 14.52
N LEU A 22 15.73 -15.09 15.44
CA LEU A 22 14.90 -14.51 16.49
C LEU A 22 15.81 -13.73 17.44
N ALA A 23 15.67 -12.41 17.48
CA ALA A 23 16.47 -11.53 18.32
C ALA A 23 15.79 -11.25 19.66
N GLU A 24 14.47 -11.25 19.67
CA GLU A 24 13.63 -10.99 20.85
C GLU A 24 12.62 -12.10 21.06
N HIS A 25 12.15 -12.25 22.30
CA HIS A 25 11.15 -13.27 22.66
C HIS A 25 9.81 -13.09 21.90
N SER A 26 9.50 -11.88 21.46
CA SER A 26 8.28 -11.52 20.72
C SER A 26 8.42 -11.61 19.21
N ASP A 27 9.58 -12.04 18.69
CA ASP A 27 9.82 -12.14 17.25
C ASP A 27 9.20 -13.39 16.64
N ALA A 28 8.90 -13.32 15.36
CA ALA A 28 8.71 -14.49 14.50
C ALA A 28 9.58 -14.39 13.25
N ILE A 29 9.82 -15.53 12.62
CA ILE A 29 10.37 -15.61 11.26
C ILE A 29 9.29 -16.14 10.35
N VAL A 30 9.07 -15.46 9.24
CA VAL A 30 8.10 -15.87 8.23
C VAL A 30 8.79 -16.06 6.88
N ARG A 31 8.22 -16.93 6.04
CA ARG A 31 8.62 -17.16 4.65
C ARG A 31 7.54 -16.61 3.72
N PRO A 32 7.75 -15.49 3.03
CA PRO A 32 6.83 -15.02 2.02
C PRO A 32 6.67 -16.05 0.89
N PHE A 33 5.45 -16.26 0.41
CA PHE A 33 5.17 -17.12 -0.74
C PHE A 33 4.32 -16.43 -1.82
N LEU A 34 3.67 -15.31 -1.48
CA LEU A 34 3.12 -14.33 -2.41
C LEU A 34 3.69 -12.96 -2.07
N ALA A 35 4.02 -12.16 -3.08
CA ALA A 35 4.48 -10.79 -2.88
C ALA A 35 3.95 -9.87 -3.97
N GLY A 36 3.20 -8.83 -3.56
CA GLY A 36 2.71 -7.80 -4.45
C GLY A 36 3.78 -6.74 -4.75
N ARG A 37 3.68 -6.08 -5.92
CA ARG A 37 4.40 -4.83 -6.19
C ARG A 37 3.48 -3.67 -5.92
N CYS A 38 3.88 -2.79 -4.99
CA CYS A 38 3.17 -1.56 -4.71
C CYS A 38 3.20 -0.60 -5.91
N ASP A 39 2.14 0.19 -6.07
CA ASP A 39 2.08 1.22 -7.12
C ASP A 39 3.21 2.23 -6.98
N GLY A 40 3.60 2.58 -5.75
CA GLY A 40 4.69 3.50 -5.44
C GLY A 40 6.07 3.03 -5.92
N ASP A 41 6.33 1.73 -5.92
CA ASP A 41 7.58 1.14 -6.40
C ASP A 41 7.81 1.39 -7.90
N THR A 42 6.74 1.59 -8.65
CA THR A 42 6.82 1.78 -10.11
C THR A 42 7.56 3.06 -10.50
N LEU A 43 7.55 4.09 -9.64
CA LEU A 43 8.21 5.36 -9.93
C LEU A 43 9.74 5.18 -10.11
N PRO A 44 10.50 4.71 -9.10
CA PRO A 44 11.95 4.56 -9.26
C PRO A 44 12.32 3.44 -10.24
N ILE A 45 11.49 2.41 -10.37
CA ILE A 45 11.76 1.28 -11.26
C ILE A 45 11.74 1.74 -12.73
N HIS A 46 10.73 2.53 -13.12
CA HIS A 46 10.53 2.91 -14.52
C HIS A 46 11.17 4.25 -14.91
N GLN A 47 11.63 5.05 -13.92
CA GLN A 47 12.19 6.38 -14.18
C GLN A 47 13.43 6.66 -13.32
N PRO A 48 14.50 7.24 -13.89
CA PRO A 48 15.71 7.60 -13.15
C PRO A 48 15.51 8.90 -12.34
N VAL A 49 14.60 8.88 -11.36
CA VAL A 49 14.14 10.08 -10.63
C VAL A 49 15.09 10.61 -9.57
N SER A 50 16.06 9.81 -9.09
CA SER A 50 16.87 10.13 -7.90
C SER A 50 17.55 11.50 -7.95
N ARG A 51 18.28 11.80 -9.05
CA ARG A 51 18.98 13.09 -9.22
C ARG A 51 18.01 14.26 -9.36
N ALA A 52 16.92 14.06 -10.11
CA ALA A 52 15.92 15.11 -10.32
C ALA A 52 15.21 15.46 -9.01
N LEU A 53 14.84 14.48 -8.19
CA LEU A 53 14.25 14.71 -6.88
C LEU A 53 15.22 15.39 -5.93
N GLN A 54 16.50 14.96 -5.90
CA GLN A 54 17.53 15.58 -5.08
C GLN A 54 17.74 17.06 -5.46
N ALA A 55 17.85 17.36 -6.75
CA ALA A 55 17.97 18.73 -7.23
C ALA A 55 16.71 19.55 -6.93
N GLY A 56 15.52 18.96 -7.12
CA GLY A 56 14.25 19.58 -6.81
C GLY A 56 14.11 19.97 -5.33
N MET A 57 14.57 19.11 -4.41
CA MET A 57 14.62 19.44 -2.97
C MET A 57 15.58 20.59 -2.68
N ALA A 58 16.77 20.58 -3.28
CA ALA A 58 17.75 21.66 -3.11
C ALA A 58 17.24 23.02 -3.63
N LEU A 59 16.39 23.01 -4.64
CA LEU A 59 15.76 24.20 -5.22
C LEU A 59 14.40 24.56 -4.57
N GLY A 60 13.95 23.82 -3.55
CA GLY A 60 12.65 24.05 -2.92
C GLY A 60 11.42 23.71 -3.79
N LEU A 61 11.61 22.98 -4.90
CA LEU A 61 10.55 22.54 -5.81
C LEU A 61 9.91 21.21 -5.38
N VAL A 62 10.67 20.36 -4.68
CA VAL A 62 10.24 19.11 -4.11
C VAL A 62 10.28 19.23 -2.59
N ASP A 63 9.25 18.72 -1.92
CA ASP A 63 9.13 18.80 -0.47
C ASP A 63 10.28 18.01 0.21
N PRO A 64 11.01 18.61 1.17
CA PRO A 64 12.10 17.94 1.88
C PRO A 64 11.72 16.63 2.58
N VAL A 65 10.45 16.44 2.94
CA VAL A 65 9.94 15.20 3.53
C VAL A 65 10.13 13.99 2.61
N VAL A 66 10.25 14.20 1.30
CA VAL A 66 10.60 13.14 0.33
C VAL A 66 11.96 12.52 0.67
N GLY A 67 12.91 13.34 1.12
CA GLY A 67 14.23 12.86 1.58
C GLY A 67 14.14 12.02 2.86
N ALA A 68 13.26 12.37 3.78
CA ALA A 68 13.03 11.61 5.00
C ALA A 68 12.37 10.24 4.73
N ILE A 69 11.46 10.18 3.76
CA ILE A 69 10.73 8.94 3.41
C ILE A 69 11.55 8.05 2.47
N CYS A 70 12.16 8.63 1.43
CA CYS A 70 12.78 7.90 0.33
C CYS A 70 14.32 7.88 0.39
N GLY A 71 14.92 8.42 1.45
CA GLY A 71 16.37 8.58 1.66
C GLY A 71 16.90 9.94 1.21
N LYS A 72 18.02 10.38 1.81
CA LYS A 72 18.67 11.70 1.52
C LYS A 72 18.89 11.95 0.03
N VAL A 73 19.18 10.91 -0.73
CA VAL A 73 19.10 10.89 -2.20
C VAL A 73 17.97 9.94 -2.55
N PRO A 74 16.76 10.46 -2.86
CA PRO A 74 15.58 9.63 -2.99
C PRO A 74 15.77 8.48 -3.98
N PHE A 75 15.42 7.27 -3.55
CA PHE A 75 15.52 6.05 -4.36
C PHE A 75 16.92 5.76 -4.92
N ARG A 76 17.99 6.20 -4.28
CA ARG A 76 19.35 5.83 -4.67
C ARG A 76 19.64 4.40 -4.25
N GLY A 77 19.81 3.51 -5.22
CA GLY A 77 20.19 2.12 -4.97
C GLY A 77 21.67 1.96 -4.52
N PRO A 78 22.04 0.75 -4.03
CA PRO A 78 21.17 -0.40 -3.87
C PRO A 78 20.37 -0.38 -2.56
N PHE A 79 19.11 -0.82 -2.59
CA PHE A 79 18.28 -1.05 -1.41
C PHE A 79 17.32 -2.22 -1.62
N ALA A 80 16.90 -2.89 -0.54
CA ALA A 80 15.89 -3.93 -0.59
C ALA A 80 14.52 -3.35 -0.94
N ILE A 81 13.78 -4.00 -1.83
CA ILE A 81 12.49 -3.52 -2.35
C ILE A 81 11.39 -4.56 -2.10
N GLY A 82 10.13 -4.08 -2.12
CA GLY A 82 8.94 -4.89 -1.94
C GLY A 82 8.46 -4.91 -0.49
N HIS A 83 7.21 -4.55 -0.30
CA HIS A 83 6.60 -4.36 1.02
C HIS A 83 5.15 -4.89 1.09
N GLU A 84 4.78 -5.78 0.18
CA GLU A 84 3.52 -6.52 0.25
C GLU A 84 3.81 -8.02 0.21
N CYS A 85 3.33 -8.78 1.22
CA CYS A 85 3.42 -10.22 1.16
C CYS A 85 2.36 -10.95 1.97
N VAL A 86 2.07 -12.17 1.52
CA VAL A 86 1.48 -13.25 2.31
C VAL A 86 2.58 -14.26 2.59
N ALA A 87 2.69 -14.67 3.84
CA ALA A 87 3.80 -15.49 4.29
C ALA A 87 3.30 -16.67 5.15
N GLU A 88 4.18 -17.66 5.29
CA GLU A 88 4.02 -18.76 6.23
C GLU A 88 4.94 -18.54 7.43
N VAL A 89 4.43 -18.75 8.64
CA VAL A 89 5.22 -18.66 9.87
C VAL A 89 6.14 -19.88 9.95
N VAL A 90 7.46 -19.67 10.05
CA VAL A 90 8.44 -20.77 10.09
C VAL A 90 9.14 -20.91 11.44
N ALA A 91 9.18 -19.85 12.24
CA ALA A 91 9.67 -19.89 13.61
C ALA A 91 8.99 -18.82 14.45
N VAL A 92 8.84 -19.06 15.74
CA VAL A 92 8.29 -18.11 16.72
C VAL A 92 9.16 -18.06 17.97
N GLY A 93 9.33 -16.88 18.53
CA GLY A 93 9.97 -16.69 19.80
C GLY A 93 9.12 -17.22 20.98
N PRO A 94 9.73 -17.50 22.14
CA PRO A 94 9.03 -18.11 23.28
C PRO A 94 7.94 -17.22 23.89
N GLY A 95 7.91 -15.93 23.56
CA GLY A 95 6.87 -14.98 23.99
C GLY A 95 5.66 -14.88 23.06
N VAL A 96 5.71 -15.45 21.85
CA VAL A 96 4.62 -15.38 20.86
C VAL A 96 3.49 -16.34 21.23
N ARG A 97 2.24 -15.85 21.15
CA ARG A 97 1.02 -16.59 21.56
C ARG A 97 -0.09 -16.63 20.51
N GLN A 98 -0.17 -15.64 19.61
CA GLN A 98 -1.31 -15.47 18.69
C GLN A 98 -1.10 -16.14 17.33
N VAL A 99 0.15 -16.47 16.98
CA VAL A 99 0.47 -17.15 15.72
C VAL A 99 1.29 -18.40 15.99
N ARG A 100 1.18 -19.39 15.08
CA ARG A 100 1.88 -20.66 15.17
C ARG A 100 2.62 -21.01 13.88
N ILE A 101 3.62 -21.85 13.97
CA ILE A 101 4.37 -22.38 12.81
C ILE A 101 3.38 -23.06 11.83
N GLY A 102 3.58 -22.84 10.53
CA GLY A 102 2.74 -23.31 9.43
C GLY A 102 1.53 -22.41 9.14
N GLN A 103 1.24 -21.42 9.98
CA GLN A 103 0.11 -20.51 9.77
C GLN A 103 0.37 -19.51 8.64
N THR A 104 -0.65 -19.30 7.79
CA THR A 104 -0.64 -18.24 6.77
C THR A 104 -0.96 -16.89 7.38
N VAL A 105 -0.15 -15.90 7.10
CA VAL A 105 -0.27 -14.55 7.66
C VAL A 105 -0.05 -13.47 6.61
N VAL A 106 -0.70 -12.31 6.78
CA VAL A 106 -0.32 -11.05 6.12
C VAL A 106 0.69 -10.34 7.00
N VAL A 107 1.77 -9.84 6.41
CA VAL A 107 2.77 -8.99 7.09
C VAL A 107 2.54 -7.54 6.69
N PRO A 108 2.12 -6.64 7.57
CA PRO A 108 1.97 -5.21 7.27
C PRO A 108 3.31 -4.59 6.84
N TRP A 109 3.27 -3.67 5.87
CA TRP A 109 4.47 -3.02 5.35
C TRP A 109 5.23 -2.20 6.39
N ALA A 110 4.50 -1.47 7.25
CA ALA A 110 5.07 -0.64 8.31
C ALA A 110 5.17 -1.43 9.61
N ILE A 111 6.33 -1.33 10.26
CA ILE A 111 6.66 -2.05 11.49
C ILE A 111 6.15 -1.26 12.68
N SER A 112 5.38 -1.91 13.56
CA SER A 112 4.73 -1.28 14.69
C SER A 112 4.73 -2.14 15.95
N CYS A 113 4.76 -1.50 17.12
CA CYS A 113 4.83 -2.20 18.41
C CYS A 113 3.46 -2.54 19.03
N GLY A 114 2.38 -1.93 18.55
CA GLY A 114 1.03 -2.11 19.10
C GLY A 114 0.74 -1.36 20.41
N ALA A 115 1.75 -0.91 21.13
CA ALA A 115 1.61 -0.41 22.51
C ALA A 115 1.81 1.11 22.68
N CYS A 116 2.52 1.79 21.78
CA CYS A 116 2.75 3.23 21.89
C CYS A 116 1.47 4.03 21.61
N PRO A 117 1.42 5.33 22.00
CA PRO A 117 0.23 6.16 21.80
C PRO A 117 -0.27 6.21 20.35
N GLN A 118 0.64 6.24 19.36
CA GLN A 118 0.28 6.24 17.94
C GLN A 118 -0.37 4.92 17.53
N CYS A 119 0.20 3.78 17.92
CA CYS A 119 -0.37 2.47 17.63
C CYS A 119 -1.75 2.28 18.25
N ARG A 120 -1.96 2.73 19.50
CA ARG A 120 -3.27 2.67 20.17
C ARG A 120 -4.34 3.51 19.48
N ARG A 121 -3.95 4.57 18.77
CA ARG A 121 -4.82 5.41 17.93
C ARG A 121 -5.02 4.87 16.52
N GLY A 122 -4.49 3.68 16.19
CA GLY A 122 -4.55 3.10 14.85
C GLY A 122 -3.50 3.65 13.87
N LEU A 123 -2.64 4.58 14.29
CA LEU A 123 -1.61 5.19 13.44
C LEU A 123 -0.35 4.30 13.39
N THR A 124 -0.52 3.04 12.97
CA THR A 124 0.53 2.02 13.06
C THR A 124 1.75 2.30 12.18
N SER A 125 1.61 2.97 11.04
CA SER A 125 2.74 3.42 10.22
C SER A 125 3.51 4.61 10.83
N LYS A 126 3.04 5.16 11.96
CA LYS A 126 3.68 6.24 12.71
C LYS A 126 4.11 5.77 14.10
N CYS A 127 4.47 4.50 14.24
CA CYS A 127 4.89 3.92 15.50
C CYS A 127 6.10 4.63 16.08
N ALA A 128 5.95 5.30 17.22
CA ALA A 128 7.04 6.04 17.86
C ALA A 128 8.16 5.12 18.34
N THR A 129 7.83 3.93 18.84
CA THR A 129 8.82 2.95 19.32
C THR A 129 9.71 2.47 18.17
N MET A 130 9.11 2.06 17.05
CA MET A 130 9.88 1.52 15.93
C MET A 130 10.61 2.60 15.14
N ALA A 131 10.10 3.83 15.09
CA ALA A 131 10.77 4.96 14.46
C ALA A 131 12.17 5.21 15.06
N THR A 132 12.37 4.99 16.37
CA THR A 132 13.68 5.14 17.03
C THR A 132 14.73 4.12 16.57
N THR A 133 14.33 3.05 15.92
CA THR A 133 15.25 2.04 15.36
C THR A 133 15.85 2.49 14.01
N MET A 134 15.37 3.63 13.47
CA MET A 134 15.78 4.16 12.19
C MET A 134 16.67 5.40 12.36
N SER A 135 17.64 5.55 11.48
CA SER A 135 18.64 6.63 11.56
C SER A 135 18.05 8.05 11.44
N ASP A 136 16.91 8.20 10.79
CA ASP A 136 16.20 9.48 10.61
C ASP A 136 14.93 9.60 11.49
N GLY A 137 14.60 8.56 12.25
CA GLY A 137 13.51 8.58 13.23
C GLY A 137 12.10 8.70 12.65
N THR A 138 11.91 8.51 11.35
CA THR A 138 10.63 8.82 10.70
C THR A 138 9.71 7.63 10.46
N LEU A 139 10.25 6.50 10.00
CA LEU A 139 9.46 5.36 9.54
C LEU A 139 10.24 4.07 9.59
N ALA A 140 9.74 3.07 10.32
CA ALA A 140 10.24 1.70 10.24
C ALA A 140 9.34 0.88 9.31
N ALA A 141 9.91 0.35 8.24
CA ALA A 141 9.16 -0.36 7.20
C ALA A 141 10.03 -1.38 6.48
N TYR A 142 9.40 -2.37 5.85
CA TYR A 142 10.05 -3.29 4.93
C TYR A 142 10.06 -2.71 3.53
N GLY A 143 11.19 -2.82 2.82
CA GLY A 143 11.27 -2.59 1.37
C GLY A 143 10.74 -1.27 0.83
N PHE A 144 10.71 -0.23 1.65
CA PHE A 144 10.15 1.09 1.32
C PHE A 144 11.23 2.10 0.90
N GLY A 145 12.25 1.63 0.20
CA GLY A 145 13.37 2.44 -0.26
C GLY A 145 14.57 2.42 0.70
N PRO A 146 15.54 3.33 0.51
CA PRO A 146 16.76 3.36 1.33
C PRO A 146 16.51 3.57 2.83
N SER A 147 15.39 4.20 3.19
CA SER A 147 15.00 4.45 4.57
C SER A 147 14.54 3.20 5.34
N SER A 148 14.31 2.06 4.67
CA SER A 148 13.94 0.79 5.35
C SER A 148 15.05 0.22 6.24
N GLY A 149 16.27 0.70 6.10
CA GLY A 149 17.40 0.36 6.99
C GLY A 149 17.66 -1.14 7.09
N PRO A 150 17.78 -1.69 8.33
CA PRO A 150 18.18 -3.08 8.54
C PRO A 150 17.06 -4.09 8.29
N TRP A 151 15.81 -3.65 8.11
CA TRP A 151 14.65 -4.53 8.00
C TRP A 151 14.61 -5.29 6.67
N GLY A 152 15.19 -4.74 5.61
CA GLY A 152 15.18 -5.35 4.28
C GLY A 152 13.84 -5.23 3.58
N GLY A 153 13.60 -6.10 2.58
CA GLY A 153 12.36 -6.18 1.81
C GLY A 153 11.60 -7.48 2.05
N MET A 154 10.37 -7.51 1.54
CA MET A 154 9.51 -8.69 1.69
C MET A 154 9.70 -9.71 0.55
N ILE A 155 10.45 -9.36 -0.53
CA ILE A 155 10.78 -10.32 -1.59
C ILE A 155 12.11 -10.94 -1.23
N THR A 156 12.05 -11.91 -0.34
CA THR A 156 13.21 -12.59 0.25
C THR A 156 12.82 -13.99 0.71
N ASP A 157 13.81 -14.82 1.03
CA ASP A 157 13.53 -16.18 1.49
C ASP A 157 12.87 -16.20 2.87
N ARG A 158 13.29 -15.30 3.78
CA ARG A 158 12.73 -15.21 5.14
C ARG A 158 12.81 -13.77 5.65
N ILE A 159 11.85 -13.41 6.52
CA ILE A 159 11.76 -12.11 7.18
C ILE A 159 11.67 -12.33 8.69
N ARG A 160 12.44 -11.57 9.47
CA ARG A 160 12.19 -11.39 10.89
C ARG A 160 11.08 -10.36 11.08
N VAL A 161 10.07 -10.71 11.85
CA VAL A 161 8.96 -9.83 12.21
C VAL A 161 9.00 -9.59 13.72
N PRO A 162 9.31 -8.37 14.17
CA PRO A 162 9.25 -8.01 15.59
C PRO A 162 7.81 -7.88 16.05
N HIS A 163 7.57 -7.99 17.36
CA HIS A 163 6.22 -7.87 17.93
C HIS A 163 5.20 -8.74 17.21
N ALA A 164 5.53 -10.02 16.97
CA ALA A 164 4.81 -10.93 16.08
C ALA A 164 3.31 -11.02 16.38
N ASP A 165 2.91 -11.09 17.65
CA ASP A 165 1.50 -11.13 18.06
C ASP A 165 0.71 -9.86 17.67
N HIS A 166 1.39 -8.74 17.54
CA HIS A 166 0.79 -7.53 17.01
C HIS A 166 0.90 -7.46 15.48
N MET A 167 2.09 -7.70 14.94
CA MET A 167 2.39 -7.48 13.53
C MET A 167 1.72 -8.49 12.59
N LEU A 168 1.77 -9.77 12.94
CA LEU A 168 1.27 -10.83 12.05
C LEU A 168 -0.26 -10.94 12.14
N VAL A 169 -0.93 -10.90 11.01
CA VAL A 169 -2.39 -11.05 10.95
C VAL A 169 -2.72 -12.36 10.23
N PRO A 170 -3.27 -13.37 10.96
CA PRO A 170 -3.67 -14.64 10.37
C PRO A 170 -4.67 -14.45 9.23
N VAL A 171 -4.46 -15.14 8.13
CA VAL A 171 -5.41 -15.21 7.03
C VAL A 171 -6.39 -16.35 7.34
N PRO A 172 -7.71 -16.11 7.34
CA PRO A 172 -8.72 -17.18 7.44
C PRO A 172 -8.53 -18.25 6.36
N ASP A 173 -8.72 -19.52 6.71
CA ASP A 173 -8.43 -20.66 5.81
C ASP A 173 -9.31 -20.68 4.55
N ASP A 174 -10.49 -20.08 4.59
CA ASP A 174 -11.44 -19.93 3.49
C ASP A 174 -11.15 -18.74 2.55
N ILE A 175 -10.17 -17.89 2.88
CA ILE A 175 -9.71 -16.82 2.00
C ILE A 175 -8.54 -17.33 1.14
N PRO A 176 -8.69 -17.38 -0.20
CA PRO A 176 -7.56 -17.70 -1.07
C PRO A 176 -6.40 -16.71 -0.86
N PRO A 177 -5.16 -17.16 -0.63
CA PRO A 177 -4.04 -16.26 -0.33
C PRO A 177 -3.80 -15.16 -1.38
N LEU A 178 -4.08 -15.45 -2.66
CA LEU A 178 -3.95 -14.47 -3.74
C LEU A 178 -4.90 -13.27 -3.55
N ARG A 179 -6.07 -13.47 -2.93
CA ARG A 179 -7.04 -12.40 -2.63
C ARG A 179 -6.48 -11.34 -1.68
N VAL A 180 -5.53 -11.71 -0.84
CA VAL A 180 -4.90 -10.84 0.16
C VAL A 180 -3.44 -10.50 -0.17
N ALA A 181 -2.96 -10.81 -1.38
CA ALA A 181 -1.57 -10.56 -1.78
C ALA A 181 -1.14 -9.08 -1.68
N ALA A 182 -2.09 -8.14 -1.81
CA ALA A 182 -1.87 -6.70 -1.66
C ALA A 182 -2.36 -6.12 -0.31
N ALA A 183 -2.76 -6.96 0.63
CA ALA A 183 -3.35 -6.50 1.90
C ALA A 183 -2.32 -5.85 2.84
N SER A 184 -1.03 -6.12 2.64
CA SER A 184 0.04 -5.45 3.39
C SER A 184 0.10 -3.94 3.19
N ASP A 185 -0.40 -3.43 2.03
CA ASP A 185 -0.35 -2.00 1.68
C ASP A 185 -1.52 -1.57 0.77
N ASN A 186 -1.48 -1.83 -0.55
CA ASN A 186 -2.39 -1.21 -1.53
C ASN A 186 -3.87 -1.50 -1.26
N LEU A 187 -4.23 -2.74 -0.89
CA LEU A 187 -5.62 -3.09 -0.58
C LEU A 187 -6.06 -2.45 0.76
N ALA A 188 -5.16 -2.37 1.75
CA ALA A 188 -5.43 -1.68 3.00
C ALA A 188 -5.54 -0.15 2.82
N ASP A 189 -4.80 0.44 1.88
CA ASP A 189 -4.91 1.87 1.56
C ASP A 189 -6.23 2.17 0.84
N ALA A 190 -6.66 1.31 -0.08
CA ALA A 190 -7.96 1.39 -0.71
C ALA A 190 -9.11 1.27 0.32
N TRP A 191 -8.98 0.35 1.29
CA TRP A 191 -9.92 0.20 2.41
C TRP A 191 -10.07 1.51 3.19
N ARG A 192 -8.96 2.12 3.60
CA ARG A 192 -8.94 3.43 4.29
C ARG A 192 -9.59 4.53 3.44
N ALA A 193 -9.37 4.48 2.12
CA ALA A 193 -9.81 5.54 1.23
C ALA A 193 -11.32 5.54 0.98
N VAL A 194 -11.98 4.40 1.11
CA VAL A 194 -13.40 4.28 0.74
C VAL A 194 -14.29 3.78 1.87
N VAL A 195 -13.85 2.77 2.65
CA VAL A 195 -14.74 2.16 3.65
C VAL A 195 -14.96 3.08 4.84
N ALA A 196 -13.90 3.71 5.37
CA ALA A 196 -14.05 4.67 6.47
C ALA A 196 -14.95 5.86 6.07
N PRO A 197 -14.81 6.51 4.88
CA PRO A 197 -15.78 7.49 4.40
C PRO A 197 -17.20 6.95 4.24
N LEU A 198 -17.39 5.73 3.73
CA LEU A 198 -18.74 5.14 3.58
C LEU A 198 -19.41 4.89 4.94
N THR A 199 -18.66 4.56 5.98
CA THR A 199 -19.20 4.46 7.35
C THR A 199 -19.76 5.80 7.84
N GLU A 200 -19.22 6.93 7.37
CA GLU A 200 -19.71 8.28 7.70
C GLU A 200 -20.82 8.75 6.75
N ARG A 201 -20.95 8.13 5.58
CA ARG A 201 -21.89 8.44 4.48
C ARG A 201 -22.50 7.15 3.96
N ASP A 202 -23.30 6.49 4.78
CA ASP A 202 -23.93 5.21 4.43
C ASP A 202 -24.72 5.32 3.11
N GLY A 203 -24.52 4.36 2.21
CA GLY A 203 -25.10 4.38 0.87
C GLY A 203 -24.64 5.52 -0.04
N GLY A 204 -23.60 6.27 0.34
CA GLY A 204 -23.08 7.40 -0.44
C GLY A 204 -22.59 7.04 -1.83
N SER A 205 -22.67 8.01 -2.76
CA SER A 205 -22.11 7.88 -4.11
C SER A 205 -20.59 8.03 -4.10
N VAL A 206 -19.89 7.18 -4.86
CA VAL A 206 -18.42 7.14 -4.89
C VAL A 206 -17.90 7.43 -6.30
N LEU A 207 -16.94 8.34 -6.41
CA LEU A 207 -16.15 8.55 -7.60
C LEU A 207 -14.70 8.11 -7.33
N VAL A 208 -14.13 7.30 -8.22
CA VAL A 208 -12.69 6.99 -8.22
C VAL A 208 -12.04 7.59 -9.47
N LEU A 209 -11.08 8.49 -9.26
CA LEU A 209 -10.21 9.02 -10.32
C LEU A 209 -8.95 8.16 -10.40
N GLY A 210 -8.91 7.23 -11.34
CA GLY A 210 -7.79 6.33 -11.58
C GLY A 210 -6.59 7.03 -12.22
N GLY A 211 -5.41 6.41 -12.16
CA GLY A 211 -4.19 6.96 -12.76
C GLY A 211 -2.90 6.41 -12.17
N GLY A 212 -2.16 7.22 -11.41
CA GLY A 212 -0.83 6.88 -10.87
C GLY A 212 -0.86 5.75 -9.83
N ALA A 213 -1.78 5.80 -8.88
CA ALA A 213 -2.03 4.73 -7.91
C ALA A 213 -3.03 3.71 -8.50
N LYS A 214 -2.54 2.93 -9.46
CA LYS A 214 -3.31 2.08 -10.37
C LYS A 214 -4.18 1.05 -9.65
N SER A 215 -3.53 0.20 -8.85
CA SER A 215 -4.21 -0.90 -8.15
C SER A 215 -5.04 -0.39 -6.97
N ILE A 216 -4.59 0.64 -6.26
CA ILE A 216 -5.34 1.25 -5.16
C ILE A 216 -6.68 1.78 -5.66
N GLY A 217 -6.71 2.47 -6.81
CA GLY A 217 -7.96 2.95 -7.42
C GLY A 217 -8.93 1.83 -7.77
N LEU A 218 -8.43 0.72 -8.31
CA LEU A 218 -9.26 -0.46 -8.64
C LEU A 218 -9.80 -1.14 -7.39
N TYR A 219 -8.96 -1.37 -6.38
CA TYR A 219 -9.42 -1.91 -5.09
C TYR A 219 -10.46 -1.00 -4.45
N ALA A 220 -10.26 0.33 -4.48
CA ALA A 220 -11.23 1.28 -3.92
C ALA A 220 -12.58 1.21 -4.63
N ALA A 221 -12.59 1.13 -5.97
CA ALA A 221 -13.82 1.00 -6.73
C ALA A 221 -14.58 -0.30 -6.39
N GLY A 222 -13.87 -1.43 -6.36
CA GLY A 222 -14.48 -2.71 -6.01
C GLY A 222 -14.94 -2.80 -4.55
N LEU A 223 -14.14 -2.29 -3.61
CA LEU A 223 -14.53 -2.23 -2.19
C LEU A 223 -15.76 -1.35 -1.97
N ALA A 224 -15.88 -0.22 -2.69
CA ALA A 224 -17.05 0.64 -2.62
C ALA A 224 -18.32 -0.10 -3.08
N ALA A 225 -18.23 -0.80 -4.22
CA ALA A 225 -19.36 -1.59 -4.74
C ALA A 225 -19.74 -2.73 -3.78
N ALA A 226 -18.77 -3.47 -3.29
CA ALA A 226 -18.99 -4.57 -2.34
C ALA A 226 -19.49 -4.10 -0.96
N HIS A 227 -19.21 -2.85 -0.58
CA HIS A 227 -19.67 -2.25 0.68
C HIS A 227 -21.07 -1.63 0.57
N GLY A 228 -21.69 -1.62 -0.61
CA GLY A 228 -23.06 -1.14 -0.79
C GLY A 228 -23.18 0.34 -1.09
N ALA A 229 -22.18 0.99 -1.69
CA ALA A 229 -22.32 2.34 -2.22
C ALA A 229 -23.47 2.41 -3.23
N ALA A 230 -24.29 3.47 -3.17
CA ALA A 230 -25.44 3.65 -4.05
C ALA A 230 -25.04 3.73 -5.54
N ALA A 231 -23.87 4.29 -5.82
CA ALA A 231 -23.28 4.34 -7.15
C ALA A 231 -21.75 4.38 -7.02
N VAL A 232 -21.04 3.62 -7.85
CA VAL A 232 -19.59 3.68 -7.97
C VAL A 232 -19.21 4.02 -9.40
N HIS A 233 -18.62 5.19 -9.59
CA HIS A 233 -18.13 5.65 -10.87
C HIS A 233 -16.59 5.59 -10.92
N TYR A 234 -16.05 5.05 -11.99
CA TYR A 234 -14.61 4.95 -12.23
C TYR A 234 -14.22 5.70 -13.49
N LEU A 235 -13.22 6.58 -13.38
CA LEU A 235 -12.67 7.32 -14.51
C LEU A 235 -11.16 7.01 -14.64
N ASP A 236 -10.78 6.43 -15.76
CA ASP A 236 -9.39 6.18 -16.15
C ASP A 236 -9.26 6.19 -17.67
N SER A 237 -8.06 6.52 -18.17
CA SER A 237 -7.76 6.46 -19.61
C SER A 237 -7.34 5.06 -20.09
N ASP A 238 -6.95 4.18 -19.19
CA ASP A 238 -6.46 2.84 -19.53
C ASP A 238 -7.62 1.85 -19.72
N PRO A 239 -7.72 1.20 -20.88
CA PRO A 239 -8.85 0.31 -21.19
C PRO A 239 -8.85 -0.97 -20.35
N GLU A 240 -7.67 -1.52 -20.00
CA GLU A 240 -7.58 -2.72 -19.16
C GLU A 240 -8.10 -2.41 -17.75
N ARG A 241 -7.67 -1.29 -17.16
CA ARG A 241 -8.16 -0.89 -15.84
C ARG A 241 -9.65 -0.57 -15.82
N ARG A 242 -10.19 0.02 -16.90
CA ARG A 242 -11.65 0.22 -17.02
C ARG A 242 -12.40 -1.10 -16.99
N ALA A 243 -11.96 -2.09 -17.77
CA ALA A 243 -12.58 -3.42 -17.78
C ALA A 243 -12.52 -4.12 -16.43
N ILE A 244 -11.37 -4.00 -15.72
CA ILE A 244 -11.24 -4.53 -14.36
C ILE A 244 -12.22 -3.83 -13.41
N ALA A 245 -12.33 -2.49 -13.44
CA ALA A 245 -13.24 -1.75 -12.59
C ALA A 245 -14.71 -2.18 -12.82
N GLU A 246 -15.13 -2.36 -14.08
CA GLU A 246 -16.46 -2.88 -14.42
C GLU A 246 -16.67 -4.30 -13.86
N SER A 247 -15.67 -5.17 -13.98
CA SER A 247 -15.72 -6.54 -13.42
C SER A 247 -15.85 -6.58 -11.90
N LEU A 248 -15.46 -5.48 -11.23
CA LEU A 248 -15.55 -5.29 -9.79
C LEU A 248 -16.83 -4.53 -9.36
N GLY A 249 -17.74 -4.24 -10.29
CA GLY A 249 -19.04 -3.62 -10.02
C GLY A 249 -19.09 -2.09 -10.14
N ALA A 250 -18.03 -1.44 -10.63
CA ALA A 250 -18.04 0.00 -10.89
C ALA A 250 -18.58 0.32 -12.29
N THR A 251 -19.20 1.47 -12.45
CA THR A 251 -19.58 2.03 -13.75
C THR A 251 -18.46 2.91 -14.30
N VAL A 252 -17.93 2.57 -15.46
CA VAL A 252 -16.94 3.39 -16.16
C VAL A 252 -17.62 4.61 -16.78
N ILE A 253 -17.03 5.79 -16.52
CA ILE A 253 -17.54 7.06 -17.03
C ILE A 253 -16.48 7.79 -17.86
N GLN A 254 -16.93 8.64 -18.80
CA GLN A 254 -16.04 9.51 -19.60
C GLN A 254 -16.02 10.95 -19.06
N THR A 255 -17.09 11.35 -18.39
CA THR A 255 -17.25 12.71 -17.86
C THR A 255 -17.64 12.64 -16.38
N VAL A 256 -16.93 13.41 -15.55
CA VAL A 256 -17.24 13.50 -14.13
C VAL A 256 -18.45 14.39 -13.93
N ARG A 257 -19.44 13.86 -13.24
CA ARG A 257 -20.56 14.66 -12.68
C ARG A 257 -20.05 15.41 -11.45
N ARG A 258 -20.84 16.32 -10.92
CA ARG A 258 -20.64 16.90 -9.59
C ARG A 258 -21.51 16.15 -8.59
N ASP A 259 -21.27 16.43 -7.31
CA ASP A 259 -22.12 15.97 -6.21
C ASP A 259 -21.92 14.50 -5.81
N TYR A 260 -20.64 14.07 -5.71
CA TYR A 260 -20.28 12.80 -5.09
C TYR A 260 -20.06 12.98 -3.58
N ASP A 261 -20.59 12.04 -2.79
CA ASP A 261 -20.38 12.01 -1.34
C ASP A 261 -18.93 11.65 -1.01
N ILE A 262 -18.32 10.76 -1.80
CA ILE A 262 -16.97 10.27 -1.59
C ILE A 262 -16.21 10.32 -2.92
N VAL A 263 -14.98 10.85 -2.88
CA VAL A 263 -14.08 10.82 -4.03
C VAL A 263 -12.73 10.25 -3.61
N VAL A 264 -12.28 9.21 -4.32
CA VAL A 264 -10.92 8.66 -4.19
C VAL A 264 -10.05 9.24 -5.30
N GLU A 265 -9.02 9.98 -4.91
CA GLU A 265 -8.05 10.55 -5.84
C GLU A 265 -6.84 9.63 -5.96
N ALA A 266 -6.74 8.90 -7.06
CA ALA A 266 -5.66 7.96 -7.37
C ALA A 266 -4.82 8.38 -8.60
N THR A 267 -5.00 9.63 -9.10
CA THR A 267 -4.19 10.09 -10.24
C THR A 267 -2.77 10.46 -9.85
N SER A 268 -2.52 10.80 -8.58
CA SER A 268 -1.24 11.34 -8.07
C SER A 268 -0.81 12.64 -8.78
N ARG A 269 -1.78 13.46 -9.20
CA ARG A 269 -1.53 14.72 -9.95
C ARG A 269 -2.35 15.88 -9.38
N ALA A 270 -1.75 17.07 -9.31
CA ALA A 270 -2.44 18.26 -8.83
C ALA A 270 -3.75 18.59 -9.60
N PRO A 271 -3.84 18.47 -10.95
CA PRO A 271 -5.12 18.61 -11.64
C PRO A 271 -6.17 17.55 -11.24
N GLY A 272 -5.75 16.31 -11.00
CA GLY A 272 -6.62 15.23 -10.49
C GLY A 272 -7.17 15.55 -9.11
N LEU A 273 -6.32 15.97 -8.18
CA LEU A 273 -6.72 16.40 -6.84
C LEU A 273 -7.73 17.55 -6.89
N ARG A 274 -7.47 18.56 -7.74
CA ARG A 274 -8.40 19.67 -7.92
C ARG A 274 -9.74 19.17 -8.45
N ARG A 275 -9.73 18.27 -9.46
CA ARG A 275 -10.93 17.67 -10.03
C ARG A 275 -11.70 16.88 -8.98
N ALA A 276 -11.01 16.05 -8.18
CA ALA A 276 -11.60 15.30 -7.08
C ALA A 276 -12.36 16.21 -6.11
N ILE A 277 -11.71 17.24 -5.59
CA ILE A 277 -12.32 18.17 -4.63
C ILE A 277 -13.50 18.93 -5.25
N THR A 278 -13.40 19.36 -6.51
CA THR A 278 -14.49 20.11 -7.17
C THR A 278 -15.68 19.24 -7.57
N SER A 279 -15.55 17.92 -7.47
CA SER A 279 -16.63 16.96 -7.77
C SER A 279 -17.41 16.55 -6.53
N LEU A 280 -17.01 17.00 -5.33
CA LEU A 280 -17.68 16.67 -4.07
C LEU A 280 -19.04 17.36 -3.94
N ALA A 281 -19.99 16.63 -3.39
CA ALA A 281 -21.22 17.14 -2.83
C ALA A 281 -20.93 18.00 -1.58
N PRO A 282 -21.88 18.82 -1.10
CA PRO A 282 -21.78 19.46 0.20
C PRO A 282 -21.52 18.43 1.32
N GLY A 283 -20.52 18.69 2.17
CA GLY A 283 -20.08 17.77 3.23
C GLY A 283 -19.33 16.53 2.72
N GLY A 284 -18.99 16.46 1.43
CA GLY A 284 -18.33 15.31 0.82
C GLY A 284 -16.88 15.15 1.24
N ILE A 285 -16.37 13.92 1.10
CA ILE A 285 -15.03 13.51 1.55
C ILE A 285 -14.19 13.08 0.36
N CYS A 286 -13.04 13.76 0.15
CA CYS A 286 -12.01 13.33 -0.79
C CYS A 286 -10.86 12.66 -0.03
N THR A 287 -10.51 11.42 -0.40
CA THR A 287 -9.28 10.78 0.07
C THR A 287 -8.27 10.72 -1.08
N ALA A 288 -7.11 11.38 -0.88
CA ALA A 288 -5.99 11.31 -1.82
C ALA A 288 -5.04 10.18 -1.41
N VAL A 289 -4.83 9.23 -2.31
CA VAL A 289 -3.96 8.06 -2.10
C VAL A 289 -2.64 8.13 -2.87
N GLY A 290 -2.45 9.20 -3.64
CA GLY A 290 -1.24 9.42 -4.45
C GLY A 290 -0.16 10.22 -3.76
N TYR A 291 1.02 10.27 -4.38
CA TYR A 291 2.14 11.11 -3.96
C TYR A 291 2.11 12.48 -4.65
N TYR A 292 2.22 13.55 -3.85
CA TYR A 292 2.35 14.92 -4.32
C TYR A 292 3.72 15.41 -3.89
N LEU A 293 4.72 15.22 -4.76
CA LEU A 293 6.13 15.46 -4.43
C LEU A 293 6.50 16.93 -4.40
N SER A 294 5.71 17.78 -5.09
CA SER A 294 6.00 19.23 -5.19
C SER A 294 5.68 19.96 -3.90
N THR A 295 6.53 20.92 -3.53
CA THR A 295 6.25 21.85 -2.46
C THR A 295 5.01 22.69 -2.81
N GLY A 296 4.01 22.73 -1.92
CA GLY A 296 2.85 23.61 -2.09
C GLY A 296 1.87 23.20 -3.19
N THR A 297 1.38 21.96 -3.19
CA THR A 297 0.28 21.57 -4.09
C THR A 297 -0.98 22.43 -3.85
N ARG A 298 -1.47 23.07 -4.89
CA ARG A 298 -2.64 23.97 -4.81
C ARG A 298 -3.94 23.20 -4.67
N VAL A 299 -4.74 23.57 -3.66
CA VAL A 299 -6.10 23.07 -3.45
C VAL A 299 -7.13 24.21 -3.50
N PRO A 300 -8.38 23.99 -3.96
CA PRO A 300 -9.41 25.01 -4.10
C PRO A 300 -10.09 25.32 -2.75
N LEU A 301 -9.39 25.96 -1.81
CA LEU A 301 -9.85 26.17 -0.43
C LEU A 301 -11.20 26.90 -0.34
N MET A 302 -11.47 27.91 -1.18
CA MET A 302 -12.77 28.61 -1.17
C MET A 302 -13.92 27.71 -1.62
N ARG A 303 -13.65 26.78 -2.54
CA ARG A 303 -14.67 25.75 -2.91
C ARG A 303 -14.92 24.82 -1.75
N MET A 304 -13.88 24.35 -1.08
CA MET A 304 -13.98 23.49 0.10
C MET A 304 -14.76 24.19 1.22
N TYR A 305 -14.45 25.45 1.49
CA TYR A 305 -15.19 26.27 2.46
C TYR A 305 -16.69 26.34 2.12
N ALA A 306 -17.02 26.65 0.86
CA ALA A 306 -18.39 26.82 0.40
C ALA A 306 -19.22 25.52 0.39
N THR A 307 -18.56 24.36 0.43
CA THR A 307 -19.21 23.04 0.37
C THR A 307 -18.95 22.17 1.58
N ASP A 308 -18.34 22.69 2.65
CA ASP A 308 -17.92 21.93 3.83
C ASP A 308 -17.15 20.65 3.50
N ALA A 309 -16.32 20.71 2.44
CA ALA A 309 -15.62 19.54 1.92
C ALA A 309 -14.45 19.14 2.82
N THR A 310 -14.26 17.82 2.98
CA THR A 310 -13.12 17.26 3.70
C THR A 310 -12.09 16.69 2.73
N LEU A 311 -10.81 17.04 2.93
CA LEU A 311 -9.68 16.39 2.27
C LEU A 311 -8.90 15.53 3.28
N ARG A 312 -8.76 14.24 2.99
CA ARG A 312 -7.97 13.28 3.75
C ARG A 312 -6.73 12.89 2.95
N ILE A 313 -5.58 12.98 3.57
CA ILE A 313 -4.30 12.54 2.99
C ILE A 313 -3.49 11.81 4.06
N GLY A 314 -2.71 10.85 3.64
CA GLY A 314 -1.86 10.07 4.55
C GLY A 314 -1.44 8.74 3.92
N VAL A 315 -0.65 7.97 4.67
CA VAL A 315 -0.23 6.62 4.28
C VAL A 315 -1.16 5.57 4.87
N SER A 316 -1.13 4.35 4.33
CA SER A 316 -1.91 3.25 4.88
C SER A 316 -1.39 2.86 6.28
N HIS A 317 -2.33 2.63 7.19
CA HIS A 317 -2.10 2.01 8.49
C HIS A 317 -2.51 0.54 8.42
N ALA A 318 -1.85 -0.21 7.52
CA ALA A 318 -2.27 -1.56 7.13
C ALA A 318 -2.55 -2.46 8.33
N ARG A 319 -1.66 -2.47 9.36
CA ARG A 319 -1.88 -3.30 10.54
C ARG A 319 -3.20 -3.00 11.26
N ALA A 320 -3.57 -1.73 11.35
CA ALA A 320 -4.83 -1.35 12.00
C ALA A 320 -6.06 -1.72 11.17
N ALA A 321 -5.95 -1.66 9.85
CA ALA A 321 -7.04 -1.97 8.93
C ALA A 321 -7.25 -3.48 8.70
N LEU A 322 -6.19 -4.29 8.77
CA LEU A 322 -6.19 -5.69 8.37
C LEU A 322 -7.27 -6.55 9.03
N PRO A 323 -7.54 -6.49 10.35
CA PRO A 323 -8.56 -7.32 10.96
C PRO A 323 -9.95 -7.11 10.34
N ALA A 324 -10.36 -5.84 10.19
CA ALA A 324 -11.66 -5.50 9.59
C ALA A 324 -11.71 -5.78 8.09
N LEU A 325 -10.60 -5.59 7.38
CA LEU A 325 -10.48 -5.92 5.97
C LEU A 325 -10.61 -7.43 5.74
N LEU A 326 -9.92 -8.27 6.51
CA LEU A 326 -10.01 -9.73 6.37
C LEU A 326 -11.41 -10.25 6.71
N ASP A 327 -12.03 -9.76 7.78
CA ASP A 327 -13.42 -10.07 8.11
C ASP A 327 -14.39 -9.68 6.99
N PHE A 328 -14.20 -8.51 6.38
CA PHE A 328 -15.00 -8.08 5.23
C PHE A 328 -14.79 -9.00 4.02
N LEU A 329 -13.54 -9.34 3.68
CA LEU A 329 -13.24 -10.25 2.58
C LEU A 329 -13.84 -11.65 2.77
N GLN A 330 -13.84 -12.13 4.00
CA GLN A 330 -14.46 -13.42 4.37
C GLN A 330 -15.97 -13.38 4.17
N ARG A 331 -16.64 -12.34 4.68
CA ARG A 331 -18.10 -12.22 4.60
C ARG A 331 -18.63 -11.93 3.18
N THR A 332 -17.92 -11.15 2.38
CA THR A 332 -18.40 -10.68 1.08
C THR A 332 -17.84 -11.47 -0.10
N ALA A 333 -16.79 -12.28 0.14
CA ALA A 333 -16.02 -12.95 -0.92
C ALA A 333 -15.54 -11.98 -2.05
N PHE A 334 -15.31 -10.70 -1.71
CA PHE A 334 -14.85 -9.69 -2.66
C PHE A 334 -13.59 -10.17 -3.40
N PRO A 335 -13.61 -10.25 -4.75
CA PRO A 335 -12.57 -10.90 -5.53
C PRO A 335 -11.39 -9.96 -5.81
N ALA A 336 -10.66 -9.54 -4.77
CA ALA A 336 -9.53 -8.60 -4.89
C ALA A 336 -8.41 -9.12 -5.82
N GLU A 337 -8.28 -10.45 -5.97
CA GLU A 337 -7.35 -11.08 -6.90
C GLU A 337 -7.55 -10.68 -8.37
N ARG A 338 -8.73 -10.22 -8.78
CA ARG A 338 -9.00 -9.74 -10.14
C ARG A 338 -8.20 -8.50 -10.54
N VAL A 339 -7.66 -7.77 -9.57
CA VAL A 339 -6.78 -6.63 -9.82
C VAL A 339 -5.38 -7.08 -10.25
N THR A 340 -4.99 -8.34 -9.98
CA THR A 340 -3.70 -8.90 -10.38
C THR A 340 -3.67 -9.11 -11.89
N THR A 341 -2.84 -8.34 -12.59
CA THR A 341 -2.70 -8.38 -14.05
C THR A 341 -1.46 -9.14 -14.52
N LEU A 342 -0.55 -9.44 -13.60
CA LEU A 342 0.62 -10.29 -13.84
C LEU A 342 0.90 -11.16 -12.61
N LEU A 343 0.80 -12.47 -12.80
CA LEU A 343 1.26 -13.45 -11.82
C LEU A 343 2.54 -14.08 -12.37
N ALA A 344 3.65 -13.97 -11.62
CA ALA A 344 4.97 -14.42 -12.09
C ALA A 344 5.65 -15.27 -11.02
N ASP A 345 6.57 -16.13 -11.46
CA ASP A 345 7.35 -16.96 -10.56
C ASP A 345 8.30 -16.12 -9.70
N TRP A 346 8.54 -16.59 -8.49
CA TRP A 346 9.39 -15.90 -7.52
C TRP A 346 10.82 -15.68 -8.02
N ASP A 347 11.38 -16.66 -8.68
CA ASP A 347 12.77 -16.57 -9.17
C ASP A 347 12.91 -15.57 -10.32
N ASP A 348 11.83 -15.30 -11.06
CA ASP A 348 11.76 -14.30 -12.12
C ASP A 348 11.57 -12.86 -11.61
N ALA A 349 11.54 -12.65 -10.31
CA ALA A 349 11.25 -11.34 -9.69
C ALA A 349 12.08 -10.19 -10.28
N PRO A 350 13.39 -10.30 -10.56
CA PRO A 350 14.16 -9.19 -11.13
C PRO A 350 13.59 -8.69 -12.47
N ALA A 351 13.14 -9.58 -13.33
CA ALA A 351 12.53 -9.25 -14.63
C ALA A 351 11.06 -8.82 -14.46
N ALA A 352 10.27 -9.61 -13.73
CA ALA A 352 8.85 -9.35 -13.51
C ALA A 352 8.59 -7.98 -12.84
N TYR A 353 9.45 -7.59 -11.91
CA TYR A 353 9.31 -6.30 -11.20
C TYR A 353 9.48 -5.09 -12.13
N THR A 354 10.19 -5.23 -13.25
CA THR A 354 10.33 -4.19 -14.28
C THR A 354 9.19 -4.14 -15.28
N ALA A 355 8.30 -5.14 -15.30
CA ALA A 355 7.19 -5.19 -16.24
C ALA A 355 6.23 -4.01 -16.05
N ARG A 356 5.72 -3.48 -17.17
CA ARG A 356 4.69 -2.43 -17.16
C ARG A 356 3.32 -3.07 -17.07
N THR A 357 2.82 -3.22 -15.85
CA THR A 357 1.53 -3.85 -15.55
C THR A 357 0.81 -3.07 -14.45
N THR A 358 -0.48 -3.30 -14.30
CA THR A 358 -1.28 -2.66 -13.24
C THR A 358 -0.90 -3.22 -11.87
N LYS A 359 -1.00 -4.53 -11.69
CA LYS A 359 -0.61 -5.21 -10.43
C LYS A 359 0.17 -6.48 -10.74
N LEU A 360 1.41 -6.52 -10.28
CA LEU A 360 2.23 -7.74 -10.24
C LEU A 360 2.03 -8.43 -8.89
N VAL A 361 1.90 -9.75 -8.92
CA VAL A 361 2.09 -10.63 -7.77
C VAL A 361 3.12 -11.71 -8.13
N LEU A 362 4.15 -11.84 -7.32
CA LEU A 362 5.11 -12.94 -7.37
C LEU A 362 4.58 -14.11 -6.55
N GLN A 363 4.81 -15.33 -7.02
CA GLN A 363 4.40 -16.54 -6.31
C GLN A 363 5.50 -17.60 -6.26
N ARG A 364 5.49 -18.40 -5.20
CA ARG A 364 6.24 -19.66 -5.07
C ARG A 364 5.44 -20.66 -4.22
N PRO A 365 5.76 -21.97 -4.28
CA PRO A 365 5.11 -22.97 -3.43
C PRO A 365 5.25 -22.65 -1.93
N ARG A 366 4.22 -22.98 -1.16
CA ARG A 366 4.29 -22.99 0.31
C ARG A 366 5.24 -24.11 0.76
N LEU A 367 5.73 -24.00 2.00
CA LEU A 367 6.29 -25.15 2.69
C LEU A 367 5.10 -25.99 3.12
N THR A 368 4.89 -27.11 2.52
CA THR A 368 3.78 -28.02 2.86
C THR A 368 3.92 -28.56 4.26
#